data_e92cf56391f42080efa233ce49bcb8f5
#
_entry.id   e92cf56391f42080efa233ce49bcb8f5
#
_cell.length_a   1.000
_cell.length_b   1.000
_cell.length_c   1.000
_cell.angle_alpha   90.00
_cell.angle_beta   90.00
_cell.angle_gamma   90.00
#
_symmetry.space_group_name_H-M   'P 1'
#
loop_
_entity.id
_entity.type
_entity.pdbx_description
1 polymer ?
#
loop_
_entity_poly.entity_id
_entity_poly.type
_entity_poly.pdbx_seq_one_letter_code
_entity_poly.pdbx_strand_id
1 'polypeptide(L)'
;MMFGVLLARAGVDVLVLEKHKDFLRDFRGDTIHPSTLRLMEELGWLDDFLKLPHQEVKQLYGQFGETRIKLADFSSLPISTKFIALMPQWDFLDFLAEKGRAYPKFSLRMNAEATDLIHDGGRVSGVKVTTPEGPVTVSADLVVAADGRTSTLRKASGLVSENFGAPMDVMWF
;
A
#
# COMPACT_ATOMS: atom_id res chain seq x y z
N MET A 1 -1.78 3.02 3.06
CA MET A 1 -2.08 2.49 4.42
C MET A 1 -0.87 2.54 5.33
N MET A 2 0.15 1.71 5.18
CA MET A 2 1.32 1.61 6.08
C MET A 2 1.93 2.97 6.45
N PHE A 3 2.21 3.82 5.46
CA PHE A 3 2.76 5.15 5.71
C PHE A 3 1.89 6.01 6.64
N GLY A 4 0.56 5.97 6.44
CA GLY A 4 -0.37 6.69 7.32
C GLY A 4 -0.32 6.19 8.77
N VAL A 5 -0.24 4.87 8.96
CA VAL A 5 -0.13 4.28 10.30
C VAL A 5 1.18 4.68 10.98
N LEU A 6 2.29 4.68 10.24
CA LEU A 6 3.60 5.09 10.78
C LEU A 6 3.61 6.57 11.19
N LEU A 7 3.01 7.45 10.41
CA LEU A 7 2.88 8.87 10.76
C LEU A 7 2.00 9.08 12.00
N ALA A 8 0.86 8.39 12.06
CA ALA A 8 -0.02 8.48 13.22
C ALA A 8 0.65 7.96 14.51
N ARG A 9 1.43 6.87 14.41
CA ARG A 9 2.27 6.37 15.49
C ARG A 9 3.30 7.41 15.95
N ALA A 10 3.85 8.20 15.02
CA ALA A 10 4.77 9.30 15.30
C ALA A 10 4.07 10.56 15.84
N GLY A 11 2.75 10.55 16.00
CA GLY A 11 1.99 11.66 16.57
C GLY A 11 1.52 12.69 15.54
N VAL A 12 1.60 12.40 14.25
CA VAL A 12 1.06 13.24 13.17
C VAL A 12 -0.41 12.91 12.96
N ASP A 13 -1.26 13.93 12.79
CA ASP A 13 -2.66 13.75 12.42
C ASP A 13 -2.75 13.30 10.95
N VAL A 14 -3.36 12.14 10.72
CA VAL A 14 -3.41 11.50 9.39
C VAL A 14 -4.81 11.11 9.03
N LEU A 15 -5.22 11.47 7.82
CA LEU A 15 -6.42 10.95 7.17
C LEU A 15 -6.01 10.12 5.94
N VAL A 16 -6.32 8.84 5.97
CA VAL A 16 -6.22 7.95 4.80
C VAL A 16 -7.56 7.90 4.11
N LEU A 17 -7.58 8.17 2.82
CA LEU A 17 -8.78 8.09 1.98
C LEU A 17 -8.72 6.85 1.10
N GLU A 18 -9.76 6.03 1.13
CA GLU A 18 -9.97 4.91 0.23
C GLU A 18 -11.26 5.12 -0.56
N LYS A 19 -11.18 5.10 -1.89
CA LYS A 19 -12.33 5.38 -2.75
C LYS A 19 -13.40 4.29 -2.74
N HIS A 20 -13.04 3.09 -2.33
CA HIS A 20 -13.96 1.96 -2.28
C HIS A 20 -14.49 1.72 -0.86
N LYS A 21 -15.52 0.87 -0.76
CA LYS A 21 -16.16 0.49 0.50
C LYS A 21 -15.34 -0.52 1.32
N ASP A 22 -14.41 -1.23 0.68
CA ASP A 22 -13.58 -2.29 1.23
C ASP A 22 -12.24 -2.36 0.50
N PHE A 23 -11.36 -3.28 0.90
CA PHE A 23 -10.08 -3.54 0.25
C PHE A 23 -10.12 -4.71 -0.74
N LEU A 24 -11.27 -5.31 -0.98
CA LEU A 24 -11.41 -6.38 -1.97
C LEU A 24 -11.13 -5.84 -3.37
N ARG A 25 -10.11 -6.40 -4.01
CA ARG A 25 -9.70 -6.06 -5.38
C ARG A 25 -9.33 -7.33 -6.11
N ASP A 26 -9.29 -7.24 -7.43
CA ASP A 26 -8.68 -8.28 -8.25
C ASP A 26 -7.23 -8.51 -7.81
N PHE A 27 -6.75 -9.72 -8.04
CA PHE A 27 -5.42 -10.18 -7.68
C PHE A 27 -4.34 -9.12 -7.93
N ARG A 28 -3.81 -8.55 -6.87
CA ARG A 28 -2.66 -7.63 -6.90
C ARG A 28 -1.96 -7.62 -5.55
N GLY A 29 -0.63 -7.79 -5.59
CA GLY A 29 0.21 -7.54 -4.42
C GLY A 29 0.06 -8.56 -3.30
N ASP A 30 -0.26 -9.80 -3.62
CA ASP A 30 -0.41 -10.90 -2.65
C ASP A 30 0.92 -11.36 -2.06
N THR A 31 1.99 -10.60 -2.27
CA THR A 31 3.33 -10.90 -1.79
C THR A 31 3.78 -9.87 -0.77
N ILE A 32 3.94 -10.30 0.47
CA ILE A 32 4.52 -9.49 1.54
C ILE A 32 6.00 -9.85 1.67
N HIS A 33 6.85 -8.92 1.27
CA HIS A 33 8.29 -9.14 1.20
C HIS A 33 8.98 -9.17 2.59
N PRO A 34 10.16 -9.81 2.69
CA PRO A 34 10.93 -9.86 3.94
C PRO A 34 11.20 -8.50 4.58
N SER A 35 11.39 -7.46 3.77
CA SER A 35 11.55 -6.08 4.27
C SER A 35 10.32 -5.53 4.98
N THR A 36 9.13 -5.89 4.50
CA THR A 36 7.87 -5.51 5.16
C THR A 36 7.65 -6.33 6.43
N LEU A 37 7.99 -7.64 6.41
CA LEU A 37 7.94 -8.50 7.59
C LEU A 37 8.90 -7.99 8.69
N ARG A 38 10.10 -7.57 8.31
CA ARG A 38 11.05 -6.92 9.23
C ARG A 38 10.45 -5.65 9.85
N LEU A 39 9.79 -4.80 9.05
CA LEU A 39 9.10 -3.63 9.57
C LEU A 39 8.00 -4.03 10.58
N MET A 40 7.24 -5.11 10.31
CA MET A 40 6.27 -5.64 11.26
C MET A 40 6.92 -6.09 12.57
N GLU A 41 8.10 -6.71 12.50
CA GLU A 41 8.88 -7.10 13.68
C GLU A 41 9.32 -5.88 14.49
N GLU A 42 9.88 -4.86 13.84
CA GLU A 42 10.30 -3.60 14.47
C GLU A 42 9.11 -2.84 15.11
N LEU A 43 7.90 -3.02 14.58
CA LEU A 43 6.67 -2.46 15.14
C LEU A 43 6.05 -3.32 16.25
N GLY A 44 6.56 -4.54 16.48
CA GLY A 44 6.01 -5.49 17.44
C GLY A 44 4.70 -6.15 16.96
N TRP A 45 4.46 -6.20 15.66
CA TRP A 45 3.22 -6.73 15.07
C TRP A 45 3.40 -8.07 14.35
N LEU A 46 4.65 -8.54 14.20
CA LEU A 46 4.96 -9.71 13.39
C LEU A 46 4.21 -10.97 13.86
N ASP A 47 4.21 -11.25 15.16
CA ASP A 47 3.56 -12.43 15.72
C ASP A 47 2.05 -12.44 15.47
N ASP A 48 1.40 -11.27 15.56
CA ASP A 48 -0.02 -11.14 15.23
C ASP A 48 -0.27 -11.29 13.74
N PHE A 49 0.60 -10.71 12.92
CA PHE A 49 0.51 -10.79 11.47
C PHE A 49 0.65 -12.23 10.97
N LEU A 50 1.61 -13.00 11.49
CA LEU A 50 1.84 -14.39 11.10
C LEU A 50 0.75 -15.37 11.57
N LYS A 51 -0.19 -14.94 12.42
CA LYS A 51 -1.41 -15.72 12.73
C LYS A 51 -2.43 -15.70 11.61
N LEU A 52 -2.37 -14.70 10.72
CA LEU A 52 -3.24 -14.63 9.54
C LEU A 52 -2.90 -15.77 8.57
N PRO A 53 -3.88 -16.31 7.82
CA PRO A 53 -3.62 -17.33 6.82
C PRO A 53 -2.64 -16.82 5.75
N HIS A 54 -1.52 -17.51 5.57
CA HIS A 54 -0.52 -17.18 4.56
C HIS A 54 0.29 -18.41 4.17
N GLN A 55 1.03 -18.32 3.07
CA GLN A 55 2.03 -19.30 2.65
C GLN A 55 3.41 -18.68 2.66
N GLU A 56 4.42 -19.45 3.11
CA GLU A 56 5.81 -18.99 3.11
C GLU A 56 6.55 -19.46 1.86
N VAL A 57 7.11 -18.52 1.11
CA VAL A 57 7.99 -18.79 -0.04
C VAL A 57 9.42 -18.43 0.33
N LYS A 58 10.26 -19.44 0.56
CA LYS A 58 11.67 -19.29 0.95
C LYS A 58 12.61 -19.18 -0.26
N GLN A 59 12.19 -19.69 -1.41
CA GLN A 59 12.96 -19.70 -2.64
C GLN A 59 12.04 -19.45 -3.84
N LEU A 60 12.53 -18.71 -4.81
CA LEU A 60 11.84 -18.49 -6.08
C LEU A 60 12.55 -19.25 -7.19
N TYR A 61 11.75 -19.86 -8.06
CA TYR A 61 12.23 -20.59 -9.22
C TYR A 61 11.58 -20.08 -10.49
N GLY A 62 12.34 -20.01 -11.56
CA GLY A 62 11.85 -19.80 -12.92
C GLY A 62 11.92 -21.08 -13.72
N GLN A 63 10.93 -21.30 -14.59
CA GLN A 63 10.92 -22.40 -15.55
C GLN A 63 11.22 -21.85 -16.95
N PHE A 64 12.29 -22.34 -17.58
CA PHE A 64 12.74 -21.94 -18.91
C PHE A 64 12.81 -23.18 -19.80
N GLY A 65 11.75 -23.43 -20.52
CA GLY A 65 11.57 -24.71 -21.21
C GLY A 65 11.56 -25.87 -20.21
N GLU A 66 12.48 -26.82 -20.33
CA GLU A 66 12.64 -27.95 -19.42
C GLU A 66 13.57 -27.65 -18.22
N THR A 67 14.22 -26.51 -18.21
CA THR A 67 15.21 -26.14 -17.18
C THR A 67 14.57 -25.33 -16.08
N ARG A 68 14.70 -25.80 -14.83
CA ARG A 68 14.29 -25.06 -13.62
C ARG A 68 15.48 -24.36 -13.02
N ILE A 69 15.42 -23.03 -12.90
CA ILE A 69 16.49 -22.19 -12.36
C ILE A 69 16.03 -21.56 -11.05
N LYS A 70 16.87 -21.64 -10.00
CA LYS A 70 16.62 -20.92 -8.75
C LYS A 70 16.97 -19.44 -8.98
N LEU A 71 15.95 -18.58 -8.91
CA LEU A 71 16.07 -17.12 -9.15
C LEU A 71 16.43 -16.36 -7.88
N ALA A 72 15.88 -16.80 -6.72
CA ALA A 72 16.16 -16.17 -5.44
C ALA A 72 16.12 -17.19 -4.29
N ASP A 73 16.94 -16.93 -3.27
CA ASP A 73 16.98 -17.69 -2.02
C ASP A 73 17.06 -16.70 -0.85
N PHE A 74 16.02 -16.67 -0.03
CA PHE A 74 15.90 -15.74 1.09
C PHE A 74 16.58 -16.24 2.36
N SER A 75 17.07 -17.49 2.39
CA SER A 75 17.69 -18.10 3.58
C SER A 75 18.95 -17.36 4.06
N SER A 76 19.64 -16.65 3.15
CA SER A 76 20.85 -15.87 3.42
C SER A 76 20.59 -14.47 3.97
N LEU A 77 19.33 -14.01 4.02
CA LEU A 77 19.03 -12.68 4.52
C LEU A 77 19.37 -12.54 6.02
N PRO A 78 19.98 -11.42 6.45
CA PRO A 78 20.37 -11.18 7.84
C PRO A 78 19.17 -10.65 8.68
N ILE A 79 18.02 -11.31 8.56
CA ILE A 79 16.77 -10.98 9.26
C ILE A 79 16.09 -12.25 9.77
N SER A 80 15.15 -12.11 10.69
CA SER A 80 14.41 -13.25 11.28
C SER A 80 13.48 -13.93 10.27
N THR A 81 12.77 -13.15 9.46
CA THR A 81 11.79 -13.60 8.46
C THR A 81 12.44 -13.75 7.09
N LYS A 82 12.85 -14.98 6.76
CA LYS A 82 13.60 -15.32 5.54
C LYS A 82 12.71 -15.88 4.44
N PHE A 83 11.54 -15.27 4.24
CA PHE A 83 10.54 -15.72 3.27
C PHE A 83 9.68 -14.56 2.78
N ILE A 84 9.03 -14.74 1.65
CA ILE A 84 7.89 -13.92 1.22
C ILE A 84 6.63 -14.58 1.79
N ALA A 85 5.78 -13.82 2.48
CA ALA A 85 4.46 -14.29 2.85
C ALA A 85 3.50 -14.03 1.68
N LEU A 86 2.86 -15.10 1.19
CA LEU A 86 1.78 -15.00 0.20
C LEU A 86 0.45 -14.97 0.95
N MET A 87 -0.30 -13.91 0.79
CA MET A 87 -1.63 -13.73 1.36
C MET A 87 -2.42 -12.73 0.54
N PRO A 88 -3.75 -12.78 0.56
CA PRO A 88 -4.57 -11.76 -0.10
C PRO A 88 -4.24 -10.36 0.41
N GLN A 89 -4.09 -9.41 -0.51
CA GLN A 89 -3.73 -8.03 -0.15
C GLN A 89 -4.75 -7.38 0.78
N TRP A 90 -6.03 -7.74 0.68
CA TRP A 90 -7.06 -7.19 1.57
C TRP A 90 -6.85 -7.62 3.03
N ASP A 91 -6.40 -8.85 3.31
CA ASP A 91 -6.10 -9.28 4.68
C ASP A 91 -4.97 -8.46 5.29
N PHE A 92 -3.95 -8.15 4.49
CA PHE A 92 -2.85 -7.26 4.89
C PHE A 92 -3.33 -5.83 5.15
N LEU A 93 -4.19 -5.29 4.29
CA LEU A 93 -4.71 -3.93 4.43
C LEU A 93 -5.67 -3.82 5.61
N ASP A 94 -6.52 -4.82 5.84
CA ASP A 94 -7.41 -4.89 7.01
C ASP A 94 -6.60 -4.97 8.31
N PHE A 95 -5.55 -5.79 8.34
CA PHE A 95 -4.63 -5.84 9.47
C PHE A 95 -4.00 -4.47 9.78
N LEU A 96 -3.51 -3.78 8.75
CA LEU A 96 -2.95 -2.44 8.91
C LEU A 96 -3.99 -1.42 9.38
N ALA A 97 -5.21 -1.49 8.88
CA ALA A 97 -6.30 -0.62 9.29
C ALA A 97 -6.65 -0.85 10.77
N GLU A 98 -6.68 -2.11 11.22
CA GLU A 98 -6.90 -2.46 12.61
C GLU A 98 -5.80 -1.91 13.52
N LYS A 99 -4.52 -2.15 13.15
CA LYS A 99 -3.38 -1.58 13.91
C LYS A 99 -3.40 -0.04 13.91
N GLY A 100 -3.81 0.57 12.81
CA GLY A 100 -3.95 2.03 12.71
C GLY A 100 -4.97 2.61 13.69
N ARG A 101 -6.11 1.95 13.86
CA ARG A 101 -7.18 2.39 14.81
C ARG A 101 -6.72 2.48 16.26
N ALA A 102 -5.63 1.81 16.64
CA ALA A 102 -5.03 1.95 17.96
C ALA A 102 -4.38 3.33 18.20
N TYR A 103 -4.13 4.10 17.15
CA TYR A 103 -3.54 5.43 17.25
C TYR A 103 -4.63 6.51 17.12
N PRO A 104 -4.81 7.39 18.13
CA PRO A 104 -5.88 8.39 18.12
C PRO A 104 -5.76 9.41 16.98
N LYS A 105 -4.59 9.55 16.39
CA LYS A 105 -4.32 10.44 15.24
C LYS A 105 -4.45 9.76 13.89
N PHE A 106 -4.86 8.50 13.84
CA PHE A 106 -5.14 7.79 12.59
C PHE A 106 -6.63 7.83 12.27
N SER A 107 -6.95 8.32 11.10
CA SER A 107 -8.30 8.26 10.53
C SER A 107 -8.27 7.57 9.18
N LEU A 108 -9.19 6.65 8.97
CA LEU A 108 -9.41 5.99 7.69
C LEU A 108 -10.85 6.26 7.24
N ARG A 109 -11.03 6.81 6.05
CA ARG A 109 -12.34 7.04 5.45
C ARG A 109 -12.47 6.23 4.17
N MET A 110 -13.37 5.25 4.19
CA MET A 110 -13.77 4.48 3.02
C MET A 110 -14.82 5.23 2.20
N ASN A 111 -15.03 4.83 0.95
CA ASN A 111 -15.93 5.52 0.00
C ASN A 111 -15.62 7.01 -0.15
N ALA A 112 -14.34 7.36 -0.12
CA ALA A 112 -13.86 8.72 -0.16
C ALA A 112 -12.82 8.87 -1.28
N GLU A 113 -13.25 9.30 -2.46
CA GLU A 113 -12.41 9.46 -3.63
C GLU A 113 -11.83 10.88 -3.71
N ALA A 114 -10.51 10.99 -3.63
CA ALA A 114 -9.83 12.24 -3.91
C ALA A 114 -9.85 12.53 -5.41
N THR A 115 -10.48 13.65 -5.81
CA THR A 115 -10.77 13.99 -7.21
C THR A 115 -9.94 15.14 -7.74
N ASP A 116 -9.40 16.00 -6.88
CA ASP A 116 -8.62 17.18 -7.30
C ASP A 116 -7.76 17.70 -6.13
N LEU A 117 -6.77 18.53 -6.45
CA LEU A 117 -5.95 19.23 -5.48
C LEU A 117 -6.53 20.61 -5.17
N ILE A 118 -6.31 21.08 -3.95
CA ILE A 118 -6.57 22.46 -3.54
C ILE A 118 -5.22 23.17 -3.45
N HIS A 119 -5.14 24.36 -4.04
CA HIS A 119 -3.93 25.17 -4.02
C HIS A 119 -4.20 26.49 -3.28
N ASP A 120 -3.21 26.90 -2.51
CA ASP A 120 -3.14 28.22 -1.88
C ASP A 120 -1.73 28.78 -2.05
N GLY A 121 -1.60 29.97 -2.64
CA GLY A 121 -0.32 30.61 -2.88
C GLY A 121 0.68 29.79 -3.71
N GLY A 122 0.21 28.94 -4.65
CA GLY A 122 1.05 28.07 -5.46
C GLY A 122 1.48 26.75 -4.78
N ARG A 123 1.05 26.51 -3.54
CA ARG A 123 1.30 25.29 -2.77
C ARG A 123 0.02 24.44 -2.70
N VAL A 124 0.17 23.12 -2.71
CA VAL A 124 -0.95 22.22 -2.39
C VAL A 124 -1.30 22.37 -0.91
N SER A 125 -2.58 22.68 -0.62
CA SER A 125 -3.12 22.92 0.72
C SER A 125 -4.22 21.94 1.11
N GLY A 126 -4.54 20.98 0.23
CA GLY A 126 -5.57 19.97 0.50
C GLY A 126 -6.05 19.26 -0.76
N VAL A 127 -7.17 18.56 -0.61
CA VAL A 127 -7.82 17.78 -1.68
C VAL A 127 -9.32 18.00 -1.68
N LYS A 128 -9.94 17.91 -2.88
CA LYS A 128 -11.38 17.73 -3.05
C LYS A 128 -11.68 16.24 -3.02
N VAL A 129 -12.72 15.87 -2.33
CA VAL A 129 -13.10 14.47 -2.10
C VAL A 129 -14.57 14.28 -2.39
N THR A 130 -14.90 13.24 -3.14
CA THR A 130 -16.29 12.79 -3.33
C THR A 130 -16.60 11.68 -2.33
N THR A 131 -17.71 11.81 -1.62
CA THR A 131 -18.21 10.82 -0.66
C THR A 131 -19.69 10.51 -0.93
N PRO A 132 -20.25 9.44 -0.36
CA PRO A 132 -21.69 9.15 -0.48
C PRO A 132 -22.60 10.28 0.01
N GLU A 133 -22.13 11.07 0.99
CA GLU A 133 -22.86 12.22 1.55
C GLU A 133 -22.72 13.49 0.68
N GLY A 134 -21.89 13.45 -0.34
CA GLY A 134 -21.60 14.55 -1.25
C GLY A 134 -20.11 14.97 -1.26
N PRO A 135 -19.80 16.01 -2.03
CA PRO A 135 -18.43 16.50 -2.12
C PRO A 135 -18.02 17.23 -0.84
N VAL A 136 -16.78 16.98 -0.41
CA VAL A 136 -16.14 17.65 0.74
C VAL A 136 -14.75 18.12 0.36
N THR A 137 -14.20 19.05 1.15
CA THR A 137 -12.81 19.47 1.06
C THR A 137 -12.06 19.03 2.31
N VAL A 138 -10.82 18.59 2.13
CA VAL A 138 -9.90 18.24 3.21
C VAL A 138 -8.67 19.10 3.10
N SER A 139 -8.45 19.94 4.11
CA SER A 139 -7.22 20.73 4.21
C SER A 139 -6.09 19.88 4.82
N ALA A 140 -4.89 20.02 4.30
CA ALA A 140 -3.71 19.31 4.79
C ALA A 140 -2.43 20.07 4.49
N ASP A 141 -1.45 19.98 5.38
CA ASP A 141 -0.10 20.53 5.17
C ASP A 141 0.70 19.74 4.15
N LEU A 142 0.40 18.42 4.05
CA LEU A 142 1.00 17.49 3.09
C LEU A 142 -0.06 16.57 2.52
N VAL A 143 -0.09 16.47 1.19
CA VAL A 143 -0.91 15.48 0.46
C VAL A 143 -0.01 14.45 -0.18
N VAL A 144 -0.27 13.16 0.10
CA VAL A 144 0.46 12.04 -0.49
C VAL A 144 -0.48 11.27 -1.41
N ALA A 145 -0.23 11.35 -2.72
CA ALA A 145 -0.99 10.62 -3.71
C ALA A 145 -0.48 9.18 -3.83
N ALA A 146 -1.28 8.22 -3.37
CA ALA A 146 -1.04 6.78 -3.48
C ALA A 146 -2.17 6.08 -4.26
N ASP A 147 -2.79 6.80 -5.21
CA ASP A 147 -3.99 6.46 -5.96
C ASP A 147 -3.70 5.64 -7.25
N GLY A 148 -2.48 5.10 -7.36
CA GLY A 148 -2.13 4.07 -8.32
C GLY A 148 -1.69 4.56 -9.70
N ARG A 149 -1.68 3.63 -10.67
CA ARG A 149 -1.13 3.85 -12.03
C ARG A 149 -1.82 5.01 -12.76
N THR A 150 -3.12 5.13 -12.64
CA THR A 150 -3.95 6.15 -13.29
C THR A 150 -4.24 7.34 -12.39
N SER A 151 -3.34 7.64 -11.46
CA SER A 151 -3.47 8.67 -10.43
C SER A 151 -4.10 9.97 -10.94
N THR A 152 -5.24 10.32 -10.36
CA THR A 152 -5.94 11.58 -10.60
C THR A 152 -5.17 12.75 -10.02
N LEU A 153 -4.62 12.57 -8.82
CA LEU A 153 -3.87 13.63 -8.13
C LEU A 153 -2.53 13.93 -8.81
N ARG A 154 -1.87 12.92 -9.40
CA ARG A 154 -0.67 13.16 -10.22
C ARG A 154 -0.99 14.05 -11.41
N LYS A 155 -2.12 13.79 -12.10
CA LYS A 155 -2.55 14.65 -13.22
C LYS A 155 -2.86 16.07 -12.74
N ALA A 156 -3.58 16.20 -11.63
CA ALA A 156 -3.94 17.50 -11.04
C ALA A 156 -2.70 18.30 -10.58
N SER A 157 -1.61 17.61 -10.20
CA SER A 157 -0.34 18.27 -9.83
C SER A 157 0.51 18.72 -11.02
N GLY A 158 0.10 18.41 -12.26
CA GLY A 158 0.87 18.72 -13.47
C GLY A 158 2.06 17.79 -13.73
N LEU A 159 2.25 16.74 -12.90
CA LEU A 159 3.30 15.75 -13.11
C LEU A 159 2.94 14.82 -14.27
N VAL A 160 3.86 14.67 -15.21
CA VAL A 160 3.72 13.81 -16.38
C VAL A 160 4.50 12.53 -16.16
N SER A 161 3.86 11.38 -16.47
CA SER A 161 4.57 10.08 -16.50
C SER A 161 5.16 9.85 -17.87
N GLU A 162 6.43 9.52 -17.91
CA GLU A 162 7.10 9.08 -19.13
C GLU A 162 6.88 7.59 -19.34
N ASN A 163 6.47 7.19 -20.54
CA ASN A 163 6.29 5.80 -20.91
C ASN A 163 7.48 5.34 -21.75
N PHE A 164 8.30 4.45 -21.19
CA PHE A 164 9.48 3.91 -21.89
C PHE A 164 9.15 2.77 -22.86
N GLY A 165 7.93 2.26 -22.87
CA GLY A 165 7.47 1.21 -23.79
C GLY A 165 8.24 -0.10 -23.62
N ALA A 166 7.85 -0.93 -22.65
CA ALA A 166 8.42 -2.29 -22.55
C ALA A 166 7.78 -3.19 -23.62
N PRO A 167 8.57 -3.87 -24.50
CA PRO A 167 8.04 -4.77 -25.53
C PRO A 167 7.67 -6.14 -24.95
N MET A 168 6.99 -6.16 -23.81
CA MET A 168 6.56 -7.39 -23.14
C MET A 168 5.25 -7.18 -22.40
N ASP A 169 4.43 -8.22 -22.39
CA ASP A 169 3.27 -8.34 -21.51
C ASP A 169 3.55 -9.38 -20.42
N VAL A 170 3.03 -9.15 -19.24
CA VAL A 170 3.10 -10.09 -18.10
C VAL A 170 1.69 -10.55 -17.78
N MET A 171 1.45 -11.84 -17.88
CA MET A 171 0.21 -12.47 -17.44
C MET A 171 0.39 -13.06 -16.05
N TRP A 172 -0.60 -12.82 -15.19
CA TRP A 172 -0.71 -13.41 -13.85
C TRP A 172 -1.93 -14.31 -13.82
N PHE A 173 -1.77 -15.56 -13.41
CA PHE A 173 -2.85 -16.54 -13.30
C PHE A 173 -2.60 -17.53 -12.13
#